data_9044b34688d3e22248e1c07c8d58a6d0
#
_entry.id   9044b34688d3e22248e1c07c8d58a6d0
#
_cell.length_a   1.000
_cell.length_b   1.000
_cell.length_c   1.000
_cell.angle_alpha   90.00
_cell.angle_beta   90.00
_cell.angle_gamma   90.00
#
_symmetry.space_group_name_H-M   'P 1'
#
loop_
_entity.id
_entity.type
_entity.pdbx_description
1 polymer ?
#
loop_
_entity_poly.entity_id
_entity_poly.type
_entity_poly.pdbx_seq_one_letter_code
_entity_poly.pdbx_strand_id
1 'polypeptide(L)'
;SDALQAAMKLRGQADAVVYVHGFNNTMAEGVYRVAQMHHDLEVPGVAVHYAWPSRGSALGYVYDRDSVLFARSGFVTLLDEVEDAGAKDIVIVAHSMGAFLTMEGLRQMVLKDGPGALDRIKGVVLISPDLDLDVFRAQAKDIGKLPEPFVIFGSSRDRILNISATLSGTGDRLGSMDSVAQIADLNVIYLDTAAYSTGTGHLNLGENPALLRLFGGLVGIADAFTADARGRVG
;
A
#
# COMPACT_ATOMS: atom_id res chain seq x y z
N SER A 1 -0.14 -17.35 12.61
CA SER A 1 -0.77 -17.64 13.90
C SER A 1 -2.10 -18.36 13.73
N ASP A 2 -2.54 -19.11 14.75
CA ASP A 2 -3.78 -19.93 14.70
C ASP A 2 -5.03 -19.13 14.37
N ALA A 3 -5.12 -17.88 14.84
CA ALA A 3 -6.24 -16.99 14.56
C ALA A 3 -6.34 -16.63 13.06
N LEU A 4 -5.21 -16.36 12.43
CA LEU A 4 -5.15 -16.04 11.00
C LEU A 4 -5.47 -17.25 10.13
N GLN A 5 -4.96 -18.43 10.49
CA GLN A 5 -5.32 -19.70 9.83
C GLN A 5 -6.82 -20.01 9.97
N ALA A 6 -7.38 -19.78 11.15
CA ALA A 6 -8.81 -19.96 11.38
C ALA A 6 -9.66 -19.00 10.52
N ALA A 7 -9.25 -17.73 10.42
CA ALA A 7 -9.91 -16.74 9.58
C ALA A 7 -9.87 -17.13 8.10
N MET A 8 -8.72 -17.59 7.59
CA MET A 8 -8.60 -18.06 6.21
C MET A 8 -9.46 -19.27 5.92
N LYS A 9 -9.47 -20.27 6.82
CA LYS A 9 -10.34 -21.44 6.69
C LYS A 9 -11.83 -21.07 6.68
N LEU A 10 -12.22 -20.12 7.52
CA LEU A 10 -13.61 -19.67 7.61
C LEU A 10 -14.08 -18.98 6.33
N ARG A 11 -13.21 -18.25 5.67
CA ARG A 11 -13.49 -17.56 4.41
C ARG A 11 -13.42 -18.48 3.19
N GLY A 12 -12.73 -19.61 3.29
CA GLY A 12 -12.54 -20.55 2.17
C GLY A 12 -11.71 -19.99 1.02
N GLN A 13 -10.96 -18.92 1.27
CA GLN A 13 -10.12 -18.21 0.30
C GLN A 13 -8.68 -18.15 0.78
N ALA A 14 -7.75 -18.25 -0.16
CA ALA A 14 -6.32 -18.22 0.12
C ALA A 14 -5.69 -16.83 -0.14
N ASP A 15 -6.51 -15.79 -0.19
CA ASP A 15 -6.09 -14.42 -0.48
C ASP A 15 -6.08 -13.58 0.79
N ALA A 16 -5.14 -12.66 0.89
CA ALA A 16 -5.07 -11.71 1.99
C ALA A 16 -4.86 -10.28 1.46
N VAL A 17 -5.53 -9.32 2.10
CA VAL A 17 -5.26 -7.89 1.88
C VAL A 17 -4.63 -7.31 3.14
N VAL A 18 -3.41 -6.82 3.01
CA VAL A 18 -2.65 -6.21 4.11
C VAL A 18 -2.74 -4.70 3.97
N TYR A 19 -3.39 -4.06 4.93
CA TYR A 19 -3.47 -2.60 5.01
C TYR A 19 -2.40 -2.02 5.92
N VAL A 20 -1.68 -1.01 5.42
CA VAL A 20 -0.65 -0.27 6.16
C VAL A 20 -1.09 1.18 6.30
N HIS A 21 -1.38 1.59 7.54
CA HIS A 21 -1.90 2.94 7.81
C HIS A 21 -0.84 4.04 7.63
N GLY A 22 -1.29 5.28 7.53
CA GLY A 22 -0.46 6.45 7.35
C GLY A 22 0.01 7.10 8.66
N PHE A 23 0.60 8.29 8.50
CA PHE A 23 0.96 9.21 9.57
C PHE A 23 -0.25 9.60 10.42
N ASN A 24 -0.01 9.91 11.70
CA ASN A 24 -1.01 10.42 12.64
C ASN A 24 -2.25 9.51 12.76
N ASN A 25 -2.04 8.21 12.77
CA ASN A 25 -3.11 7.22 12.94
C ASN A 25 -2.91 6.43 14.23
N THR A 26 -4.01 6.18 14.91
CA THR A 26 -4.09 5.22 16.01
C THR A 26 -4.41 3.82 15.49
N MET A 27 -4.16 2.80 16.31
CA MET A 27 -4.55 1.42 15.98
C MET A 27 -6.06 1.31 15.72
N ALA A 28 -6.90 1.99 16.50
CA ALA A 28 -8.35 1.95 16.34
C ALA A 28 -8.79 2.51 15.00
N GLU A 29 -8.25 3.64 14.57
CA GLU A 29 -8.54 4.25 13.27
C GLU A 29 -8.12 3.34 12.12
N GLY A 30 -6.96 2.69 12.22
CA GLY A 30 -6.50 1.72 11.22
C GLY A 30 -7.41 0.49 11.13
N VAL A 31 -7.86 -0.06 12.26
CA VAL A 31 -8.82 -1.17 12.29
C VAL A 31 -10.15 -0.76 11.66
N TYR A 32 -10.67 0.41 11.99
CA TYR A 32 -11.89 0.93 11.36
C TYR A 32 -11.72 1.08 9.85
N ARG A 33 -10.59 1.60 9.41
CA ARG A 33 -10.31 1.83 7.98
C ARG A 33 -10.25 0.53 7.20
N VAL A 34 -9.53 -0.48 7.70
CA VAL A 34 -9.45 -1.77 7.03
C VAL A 34 -10.79 -2.49 7.00
N ALA A 35 -11.58 -2.41 8.08
CA ALA A 35 -12.91 -2.98 8.13
C ALA A 35 -13.86 -2.31 7.13
N GLN A 36 -13.83 -0.97 7.04
CA GLN A 36 -14.60 -0.21 6.07
C GLN A 36 -14.22 -0.59 4.63
N MET A 37 -12.93 -0.57 4.32
CA MET A 37 -12.45 -0.94 2.98
C MET A 37 -12.89 -2.37 2.60
N HIS A 38 -12.74 -3.31 3.52
CA HIS A 38 -13.12 -4.70 3.30
C HIS A 38 -14.63 -4.85 3.04
N HIS A 39 -15.46 -4.10 3.78
CA HIS A 39 -16.91 -4.09 3.61
C HIS A 39 -17.35 -3.40 2.30
N ASP A 40 -16.85 -2.18 2.06
CA ASP A 40 -17.34 -1.33 0.97
C ASP A 40 -16.84 -1.77 -0.41
N LEU A 41 -15.71 -2.47 -0.45
CA LEU A 41 -15.07 -2.95 -1.69
C LEU A 41 -15.31 -4.43 -1.95
N GLU A 42 -16.00 -5.12 -1.04
CA GLU A 42 -16.19 -6.58 -1.11
C GLU A 42 -14.87 -7.32 -1.39
N VAL A 43 -13.76 -6.83 -0.76
CA VAL A 43 -12.42 -7.36 -1.01
C VAL A 43 -12.36 -8.84 -0.66
N PRO A 44 -11.94 -9.71 -1.59
CA PRO A 44 -11.84 -11.13 -1.32
C PRO A 44 -10.76 -11.43 -0.28
N GLY A 45 -10.91 -12.55 0.42
CA GLY A 45 -9.91 -13.04 1.35
C GLY A 45 -9.99 -12.45 2.75
N VAL A 46 -8.87 -12.47 3.46
CA VAL A 46 -8.75 -12.00 4.84
C VAL A 46 -8.13 -10.60 4.86
N ALA A 47 -8.78 -9.67 5.56
CA ALA A 47 -8.24 -8.35 5.80
C ALA A 47 -7.30 -8.36 7.01
N VAL A 48 -6.09 -7.89 6.82
CA VAL A 48 -5.04 -7.79 7.83
C VAL A 48 -4.61 -6.33 7.97
N HIS A 49 -4.52 -5.82 9.18
CA HIS A 49 -4.00 -4.48 9.44
C HIS A 49 -2.61 -4.55 10.06
N TYR A 50 -1.62 -3.95 9.41
CA TYR A 50 -0.33 -3.70 10.03
C TYR A 50 -0.32 -2.38 10.77
N ALA A 51 -0.44 -2.44 12.10
CA ALA A 51 -0.38 -1.28 12.98
C ALA A 51 1.07 -1.01 13.40
N TRP A 52 1.74 -0.10 12.70
CA TRP A 52 3.06 0.37 13.08
C TRP A 52 2.96 1.53 14.11
N PRO A 53 4.01 1.80 14.93
CA PRO A 53 3.91 2.73 16.05
C PRO A 53 3.94 4.21 15.62
N SER A 54 2.86 4.68 14.96
CA SER A 54 2.62 6.10 14.76
C SER A 54 2.28 6.77 16.10
N ARG A 55 2.73 8.01 16.27
CA ARG A 55 2.49 8.78 17.49
C ARG A 55 1.02 9.19 17.66
N GLY A 56 0.21 9.13 16.61
CA GLY A 56 -1.19 9.58 16.64
C GLY A 56 -1.31 11.08 16.95
N SER A 57 -0.38 11.88 16.46
CA SER A 57 -0.32 13.33 16.68
C SER A 57 0.27 14.04 15.46
N ALA A 58 -0.37 15.12 15.03
CA ALA A 58 0.09 15.95 13.92
C ALA A 58 1.51 16.53 14.13
N LEU A 59 1.96 16.69 15.38
CA LEU A 59 3.32 17.13 15.71
C LEU A 59 4.34 15.99 15.71
N GLY A 60 3.92 14.75 15.47
CA GLY A 60 4.75 13.55 15.52
C GLY A 60 5.43 13.18 14.19
N TYR A 61 5.42 14.02 13.16
CA TYR A 61 5.86 13.67 11.81
C TYR A 61 7.29 13.09 11.76
N VAL A 62 8.26 13.76 12.39
CA VAL A 62 9.65 13.31 12.42
C VAL A 62 9.79 11.98 13.18
N TYR A 63 9.11 11.86 14.32
CA TYR A 63 9.05 10.62 15.07
C TYR A 63 8.49 9.47 14.23
N ASP A 64 7.38 9.70 13.52
CA ASP A 64 6.73 8.69 12.71
C ASP A 64 7.62 8.23 11.54
N ARG A 65 8.44 9.11 10.96
CA ARG A 65 9.43 8.73 9.95
C ARG A 65 10.48 7.74 10.48
N ASP A 66 10.97 7.96 11.69
CA ASP A 66 11.90 7.00 12.33
C ASP A 66 11.18 5.70 12.69
N SER A 67 9.93 5.80 13.14
CA SER A 67 9.07 4.64 13.44
C SER A 67 8.81 3.76 12.23
N VAL A 68 8.67 4.32 11.02
CA VAL A 68 8.57 3.56 9.76
C VAL A 68 9.79 2.66 9.58
N LEU A 69 10.99 3.21 9.73
CA LEU A 69 12.23 2.45 9.58
C LEU A 69 12.39 1.38 10.68
N PHE A 70 11.97 1.69 11.90
CA PHE A 70 11.94 0.74 13.00
C PHE A 70 10.96 -0.42 12.72
N ALA A 71 9.78 -0.11 12.19
CA ALA A 71 8.69 -1.07 11.99
C ALA A 71 8.86 -1.98 10.75
N ARG A 72 9.74 -1.64 9.79
CA ARG A 72 9.86 -2.35 8.51
C ARG A 72 10.11 -3.86 8.66
N SER A 73 10.96 -4.27 9.61
CA SER A 73 11.24 -5.69 9.82
C SER A 73 10.04 -6.45 10.39
N GLY A 74 9.26 -5.80 11.26
CA GLY A 74 7.99 -6.35 11.73
C GLY A 74 6.95 -6.49 10.62
N PHE A 75 6.95 -5.57 9.65
CA PHE A 75 6.09 -5.68 8.47
C PHE A 75 6.46 -6.90 7.60
N VAL A 76 7.76 -7.12 7.35
CA VAL A 76 8.24 -8.32 6.64
C VAL A 76 7.83 -9.60 7.39
N THR A 77 8.04 -9.63 8.71
CA THR A 77 7.61 -10.77 9.55
C THR A 77 6.10 -11.01 9.45
N LEU A 78 5.27 -9.94 9.42
CA LEU A 78 3.84 -10.09 9.23
C LEU A 78 3.50 -10.74 7.88
N LEU A 79 4.17 -10.32 6.80
CA LEU A 79 3.94 -10.93 5.47
C LEU A 79 4.33 -12.41 5.46
N ASP A 80 5.42 -12.79 6.15
CA ASP A 80 5.81 -14.20 6.33
C ASP A 80 4.74 -14.96 7.12
N GLU A 81 4.24 -14.41 8.22
CA GLU A 81 3.14 -15.02 9.00
C GLU A 81 1.83 -15.16 8.20
N VAL A 82 1.52 -14.22 7.33
CA VAL A 82 0.33 -14.28 6.47
C VAL A 82 0.46 -15.42 5.45
N GLU A 83 1.63 -15.60 4.85
CA GLU A 83 1.94 -16.72 3.97
C GLU A 83 1.87 -18.06 4.72
N ASP A 84 2.54 -18.16 5.87
CA ASP A 84 2.56 -19.36 6.73
C ASP A 84 1.15 -19.76 7.21
N ALA A 85 0.24 -18.78 7.33
CA ALA A 85 -1.16 -19.04 7.63
C ALA A 85 -1.96 -19.60 6.46
N GLY A 86 -1.38 -19.65 5.25
CA GLY A 86 -1.93 -20.26 4.06
C GLY A 86 -2.36 -19.26 2.97
N ALA A 87 -2.00 -17.98 3.09
CA ALA A 87 -2.20 -17.02 2.01
C ALA A 87 -1.30 -17.35 0.83
N LYS A 88 -1.91 -17.46 -0.34
CA LYS A 88 -1.18 -17.68 -1.60
C LYS A 88 -0.94 -16.37 -2.34
N ASP A 89 -1.91 -15.48 -2.27
CA ASP A 89 -1.91 -14.21 -2.95
C ASP A 89 -2.12 -13.10 -1.92
N ILE A 90 -1.15 -12.17 -1.83
CA ILE A 90 -1.18 -11.05 -0.89
C ILE A 90 -1.25 -9.75 -1.70
N VAL A 91 -2.25 -8.93 -1.43
CA VAL A 91 -2.35 -7.56 -1.93
C VAL A 91 -2.02 -6.59 -0.79
N ILE A 92 -1.14 -5.65 -1.04
CA ILE A 92 -0.77 -4.64 -0.06
C ILE A 92 -1.44 -3.32 -0.42
N VAL A 93 -2.12 -2.71 0.55
CA VAL A 93 -2.72 -1.39 0.43
C VAL A 93 -2.08 -0.48 1.47
N ALA A 94 -1.37 0.54 1.03
CA ALA A 94 -0.64 1.43 1.91
C ALA A 94 -1.05 2.89 1.72
N HIS A 95 -1.30 3.59 2.82
CA HIS A 95 -1.71 4.98 2.83
C HIS A 95 -0.61 5.90 3.34
N SER A 96 -0.39 7.03 2.66
CA SER A 96 0.49 8.11 3.10
C SER A 96 1.90 7.59 3.48
N MET A 97 2.37 7.82 4.71
CA MET A 97 3.67 7.34 5.22
C MET A 97 3.77 5.80 5.29
N GLY A 98 2.63 5.08 5.32
CA GLY A 98 2.61 3.62 5.19
C GLY A 98 3.16 3.13 3.85
N ALA A 99 3.08 3.95 2.79
CA ALA A 99 3.71 3.65 1.51
C ALA A 99 5.25 3.62 1.62
N PHE A 100 5.85 4.53 2.38
CA PHE A 100 7.28 4.51 2.64
C PHE A 100 7.69 3.23 3.39
N LEU A 101 6.92 2.84 4.43
CA LEU A 101 7.14 1.58 5.15
C LEU A 101 7.04 0.37 4.23
N THR A 102 6.02 0.34 3.38
CA THR A 102 5.80 -0.75 2.42
C THR A 102 6.99 -0.90 1.48
N MET A 103 7.44 0.18 0.86
CA MET A 103 8.57 0.15 -0.08
C MET A 103 9.87 -0.28 0.62
N GLU A 104 10.13 0.18 1.84
CA GLU A 104 11.28 -0.26 2.64
C GLU A 104 11.18 -1.76 3.00
N GLY A 105 10.00 -2.26 3.31
CA GLY A 105 9.78 -3.68 3.57
C GLY A 105 10.01 -4.56 2.35
N LEU A 106 9.42 -4.21 1.20
CA LEU A 106 9.62 -4.94 -0.07
C LEU A 106 11.09 -4.94 -0.49
N ARG A 107 11.77 -3.79 -0.37
CA ARG A 107 13.20 -3.67 -0.62
C ARG A 107 14.00 -4.59 0.31
N GLN A 108 13.69 -4.61 1.61
CA GLN A 108 14.35 -5.48 2.59
C GLN A 108 14.20 -6.97 2.25
N MET A 109 13.00 -7.39 1.81
CA MET A 109 12.74 -8.77 1.38
C MET A 109 13.64 -9.16 0.21
N VAL A 110 13.70 -8.35 -0.83
CA VAL A 110 14.53 -8.64 -2.01
C VAL A 110 16.02 -8.65 -1.69
N LEU A 111 16.49 -7.69 -0.89
CA LEU A 111 17.91 -7.62 -0.49
C LEU A 111 18.34 -8.80 0.37
N LYS A 112 17.41 -9.36 1.17
CA LYS A 112 17.69 -10.50 2.05
C LYS A 112 17.57 -11.83 1.34
N ASP A 113 16.46 -12.03 0.61
CA ASP A 113 16.03 -13.34 0.12
C ASP A 113 16.02 -13.44 -1.42
N GLY A 114 16.39 -12.35 -2.11
CA GLY A 114 16.44 -12.28 -3.57
C GLY A 114 15.11 -11.91 -4.22
N PRO A 115 15.08 -11.78 -5.57
CA PRO A 115 13.90 -11.29 -6.32
C PRO A 115 12.63 -12.13 -6.13
N GLY A 116 12.77 -13.45 -5.93
CA GLY A 116 11.64 -14.36 -5.70
C GLY A 116 10.89 -14.12 -4.39
N ALA A 117 11.45 -13.34 -3.46
CA ALA A 117 10.80 -13.02 -2.17
C ALA A 117 9.45 -12.29 -2.35
N LEU A 118 9.21 -11.67 -3.50
CA LEU A 118 7.98 -10.95 -3.79
C LEU A 118 6.94 -11.76 -4.60
N ASP A 119 7.19 -13.01 -4.94
CA ASP A 119 6.30 -13.81 -5.80
C ASP A 119 4.89 -14.00 -5.22
N ARG A 120 4.78 -13.95 -3.88
CA ARG A 120 3.51 -13.98 -3.14
C ARG A 120 2.74 -12.67 -3.14
N ILE A 121 3.38 -11.54 -3.50
CA ILE A 121 2.76 -10.22 -3.54
C ILE A 121 2.16 -10.02 -4.92
N LYS A 122 0.83 -10.13 -5.00
CA LYS A 122 0.08 -10.07 -6.27
C LYS A 122 -0.43 -8.69 -6.64
N GLY A 123 -0.11 -7.71 -5.84
CA GLY A 123 -0.41 -6.32 -6.13
C GLY A 123 -0.03 -5.40 -4.99
N VAL A 124 0.29 -4.16 -5.36
CA VAL A 124 0.56 -3.08 -4.40
C VAL A 124 -0.24 -1.86 -4.80
N VAL A 125 -0.94 -1.29 -3.86
CA VAL A 125 -1.69 -0.04 -4.03
C VAL A 125 -1.17 0.99 -3.03
N LEU A 126 -0.60 2.07 -3.54
CA LEU A 126 -0.17 3.20 -2.74
C LEU A 126 -1.17 4.35 -2.89
N ILE A 127 -1.65 4.86 -1.77
CA ILE A 127 -2.68 5.91 -1.73
C ILE A 127 -2.10 7.15 -1.10
N SER A 128 -2.09 8.27 -1.83
CA SER A 128 -1.46 9.52 -1.41
C SER A 128 -0.08 9.30 -0.77
N PRO A 129 0.84 8.58 -1.43
CA PRO A 129 2.09 8.16 -0.80
C PRO A 129 2.94 9.36 -0.36
N ASP A 130 3.22 9.44 0.94
CA ASP A 130 4.14 10.39 1.55
C ASP A 130 5.57 9.85 1.50
N LEU A 131 6.10 9.80 0.30
CA LEU A 131 7.39 9.24 -0.04
C LEU A 131 8.08 10.18 -1.03
N ASP A 132 9.32 10.51 -0.76
CA ASP A 132 10.16 11.29 -1.67
C ASP A 132 10.37 10.53 -2.98
N LEU A 133 10.29 11.22 -4.11
CA LEU A 133 10.34 10.61 -5.43
C LEU A 133 11.68 9.94 -5.72
N ASP A 134 12.79 10.57 -5.34
CA ASP A 134 14.13 10.00 -5.56
C ASP A 134 14.34 8.76 -4.69
N VAL A 135 13.80 8.78 -3.46
CA VAL A 135 13.82 7.61 -2.56
C VAL A 135 13.00 6.48 -3.14
N PHE A 136 11.79 6.75 -3.67
CA PHE A 136 10.96 5.74 -4.35
C PHE A 136 11.70 5.10 -5.54
N ARG A 137 12.32 5.94 -6.39
CA ARG A 137 13.08 5.45 -7.54
C ARG A 137 14.27 4.58 -7.12
N ALA A 138 14.99 4.99 -6.06
CA ALA A 138 16.10 4.20 -5.52
C ALA A 138 15.61 2.84 -4.98
N GLN A 139 14.50 2.83 -4.22
CA GLN A 139 13.87 1.61 -3.71
C GLN A 139 13.38 0.71 -4.85
N ALA A 140 12.70 1.26 -5.86
CA ALA A 140 12.24 0.51 -7.03
C ALA A 140 13.41 -0.11 -7.81
N LYS A 141 14.52 0.60 -7.95
CA LYS A 141 15.74 0.09 -8.56
C LYS A 141 16.35 -1.07 -7.78
N ASP A 142 16.40 -0.99 -6.46
CA ASP A 142 16.93 -2.06 -5.61
C ASP A 142 16.02 -3.29 -5.60
N ILE A 143 14.71 -3.10 -5.68
CA ILE A 143 13.71 -4.16 -5.82
C ILE A 143 13.82 -4.83 -7.21
N GLY A 144 14.09 -4.06 -8.24
CA GLY A 144 14.17 -4.53 -9.62
C GLY A 144 12.79 -4.71 -10.24
N LYS A 145 12.17 -5.90 -10.12
CA LYS A 145 10.81 -6.13 -10.61
C LYS A 145 9.80 -5.86 -9.49
N LEU A 146 9.01 -4.80 -9.67
CA LEU A 146 7.91 -4.50 -8.75
C LEU A 146 6.77 -5.53 -8.91
N PRO A 147 6.01 -5.83 -7.83
CA PRO A 147 4.80 -6.63 -7.94
C PRO A 147 3.80 -6.03 -8.93
N GLU A 148 3.08 -6.86 -9.65
CA GLU A 148 2.12 -6.41 -10.66
C GLU A 148 0.69 -6.88 -10.33
N PRO A 149 -0.31 -5.99 -10.37
CA PRO A 149 -0.23 -4.55 -10.67
C PRO A 149 0.37 -3.73 -9.52
N PHE A 150 1.12 -2.67 -9.86
CA PHE A 150 1.58 -1.66 -8.94
C PHE A 150 0.85 -0.34 -9.22
N VAL A 151 -0.04 0.07 -8.33
CA VAL A 151 -0.94 1.21 -8.55
C VAL A 151 -0.66 2.33 -7.55
N ILE A 152 -0.58 3.55 -8.03
CA ILE A 152 -0.34 4.74 -7.23
C ILE A 152 -1.52 5.69 -7.44
N PHE A 153 -2.26 5.98 -6.37
CA PHE A 153 -3.24 7.06 -6.34
C PHE A 153 -2.59 8.31 -5.78
N GLY A 154 -2.44 9.32 -6.59
CA GLY A 154 -1.89 10.61 -6.20
C GLY A 154 -2.83 11.76 -6.53
N SER A 155 -2.50 12.95 -6.07
CA SER A 155 -3.23 14.17 -6.39
C SER A 155 -2.26 15.35 -6.43
N SER A 156 -2.14 16.00 -7.58
CA SER A 156 -1.38 17.24 -7.73
C SER A 156 -1.87 18.38 -6.83
N ARG A 157 -3.07 18.23 -6.23
CA ARG A 157 -3.67 19.19 -5.29
C ARG A 157 -3.49 18.83 -3.82
N ASP A 158 -2.73 17.79 -3.51
CA ASP A 158 -2.54 17.33 -2.14
C ASP A 158 -1.68 18.31 -1.31
N ARG A 159 -2.35 19.13 -0.51
CA ARG A 159 -1.69 20.13 0.34
C ARG A 159 -0.97 19.53 1.55
N ILE A 160 -1.40 18.35 2.02
CA ILE A 160 -0.77 17.68 3.16
C ILE A 160 0.60 17.19 2.75
N LEU A 161 0.72 16.58 1.57
CA LEU A 161 2.00 16.14 1.02
C LEU A 161 2.94 17.31 0.73
N ASN A 162 2.42 18.44 0.28
CA ASN A 162 3.21 19.66 0.06
C ASN A 162 3.76 20.22 1.39
N ILE A 163 2.99 20.16 2.48
CA ILE A 163 3.47 20.53 3.82
C ILE A 163 4.53 19.54 4.30
N SER A 164 4.33 18.24 4.09
CA SER A 164 5.30 17.20 4.48
C SER A 164 6.63 17.35 3.71
N ALA A 165 6.59 17.68 2.43
CA ALA A 165 7.76 18.01 1.63
C ALA A 165 8.53 19.19 2.20
N THR A 166 7.82 20.27 2.55
CA THR A 166 8.41 21.46 3.17
C THR A 166 9.06 21.14 4.53
N LEU A 167 8.39 20.36 5.38
CA LEU A 167 8.92 19.96 6.70
C LEU A 167 10.15 19.06 6.58
N SER A 168 10.23 18.28 5.52
CA SER A 168 11.37 17.37 5.28
C SER A 168 12.53 18.05 4.54
N GLY A 169 12.34 19.28 4.04
CA GLY A 169 13.34 19.96 3.21
C GLY A 169 13.64 19.24 1.90
N THR A 170 12.70 18.40 1.43
CA THR A 170 12.84 17.59 0.21
C THR A 170 11.94 18.10 -0.90
N GLY A 171 12.19 17.64 -2.13
CA GLY A 171 11.43 17.98 -3.33
C GLY A 171 10.07 17.28 -3.44
N ASP A 172 9.77 16.78 -4.63
CA ASP A 172 8.48 16.22 -4.98
C ASP A 172 8.13 14.94 -4.19
N ARG A 173 6.88 14.86 -3.76
CA ARG A 173 6.33 13.64 -3.18
C ARG A 173 5.66 12.79 -4.26
N LEU A 174 5.85 11.48 -4.18
CA LEU A 174 5.26 10.53 -5.12
C LEU A 174 3.74 10.69 -5.23
N GLY A 175 3.05 11.02 -4.15
CA GLY A 175 1.60 11.23 -4.11
C GLY A 175 1.13 12.58 -4.63
N SER A 176 2.02 13.55 -4.88
CA SER A 176 1.68 14.89 -5.37
C SER A 176 2.57 15.36 -6.52
N MET A 177 3.03 14.41 -7.35
CA MET A 177 3.91 14.72 -8.50
C MET A 177 3.23 15.64 -9.52
N ASP A 178 3.99 16.58 -10.05
CA ASP A 178 3.55 17.46 -11.13
C ASP A 178 3.63 16.77 -12.52
N SER A 179 4.44 15.71 -12.66
CA SER A 179 4.63 15.03 -13.94
C SER A 179 4.83 13.52 -13.78
N VAL A 180 3.95 12.75 -14.41
CA VAL A 180 4.03 11.27 -14.49
C VAL A 180 5.27 10.81 -15.28
N ALA A 181 5.87 11.69 -16.10
CA ALA A 181 7.09 11.38 -16.84
C ALA A 181 8.26 10.99 -15.91
N GLN A 182 8.24 11.43 -14.66
CA GLN A 182 9.27 11.12 -13.67
C GLN A 182 9.31 9.64 -13.23
N ILE A 183 8.27 8.87 -13.52
CA ILE A 183 8.17 7.42 -13.22
C ILE A 183 7.76 6.59 -14.43
N ALA A 184 7.80 7.17 -15.63
CA ALA A 184 7.37 6.51 -16.88
C ALA A 184 8.24 5.32 -17.27
N ASP A 185 9.45 5.23 -16.74
CA ASP A 185 10.39 4.11 -16.91
C ASP A 185 10.11 2.92 -15.97
N LEU A 186 9.21 3.10 -15.01
CA LEU A 186 8.81 2.07 -14.07
C LEU A 186 7.48 1.42 -14.52
N ASN A 187 7.34 0.11 -14.25
CA ASN A 187 6.08 -0.59 -14.55
C ASN A 187 5.04 -0.32 -13.43
N VAL A 188 4.50 0.90 -13.43
CA VAL A 188 3.52 1.36 -12.45
C VAL A 188 2.35 2.05 -13.13
N ILE A 189 1.18 1.98 -12.53
CA ILE A 189 -0.03 2.69 -12.95
C ILE A 189 -0.21 3.88 -12.01
N TYR A 190 -0.12 5.10 -12.53
CA TYR A 190 -0.41 6.30 -11.75
C TYR A 190 -1.80 6.85 -12.09
N LEU A 191 -2.60 7.08 -11.08
CA LEU A 191 -3.95 7.61 -11.20
C LEU A 191 -4.03 8.97 -10.48
N ASP A 192 -4.14 10.04 -11.25
CA ASP A 192 -4.36 11.39 -10.69
C ASP A 192 -5.83 11.54 -10.27
N THR A 193 -6.01 11.72 -9.00
CA THR A 193 -7.33 11.87 -8.37
C THR A 193 -7.68 13.31 -8.03
N ALA A 194 -6.94 14.29 -8.54
CA ALA A 194 -7.17 15.72 -8.28
C ALA A 194 -8.59 16.18 -8.60
N ALA A 195 -9.26 15.55 -9.59
CA ALA A 195 -10.65 15.83 -9.95
C ALA A 195 -11.65 15.28 -8.91
N TYR A 196 -11.28 14.31 -8.10
CA TYR A 196 -12.14 13.63 -7.11
C TYR A 196 -11.82 14.02 -5.67
N SER A 197 -10.72 14.75 -5.46
CA SER A 197 -10.29 15.17 -4.13
C SER A 197 -11.06 16.42 -3.69
N THR A 198 -11.49 16.42 -2.41
CA THR A 198 -12.15 17.55 -1.75
C THR A 198 -11.27 18.09 -0.61
N GLY A 199 -11.47 19.32 -0.20
CA GLY A 199 -10.78 19.90 0.95
C GLY A 199 -9.27 20.08 0.75
N THR A 200 -8.46 19.33 1.49
CA THR A 200 -6.98 19.41 1.44
C THR A 200 -6.36 18.72 0.22
N GLY A 201 -7.16 17.98 -0.56
CA GLY A 201 -6.67 17.19 -1.69
C GLY A 201 -6.06 15.85 -1.29
N HIS A 202 -5.86 15.61 0.01
CA HIS A 202 -5.35 14.34 0.52
C HIS A 202 -6.42 13.25 0.46
N LEU A 203 -6.09 12.17 -0.22
CA LEU A 203 -7.05 11.10 -0.46
C LEU A 203 -7.31 10.28 0.79
N ASN A 204 -8.57 10.29 1.19
CA ASN A 204 -9.11 9.40 2.19
C ASN A 204 -10.08 8.45 1.51
N LEU A 205 -9.65 7.21 1.21
CA LEU A 205 -10.44 6.24 0.45
C LEU A 205 -11.87 6.06 0.98
N GLY A 206 -12.06 6.09 2.30
CA GLY A 206 -13.37 5.89 2.91
C GLY A 206 -14.35 7.06 2.74
N GLU A 207 -13.93 8.17 2.14
CA GLU A 207 -14.77 9.38 2.02
C GLU A 207 -15.28 9.61 0.58
N ASN A 208 -14.78 8.84 -0.40
CA ASN A 208 -15.16 9.03 -1.79
C ASN A 208 -15.66 7.73 -2.46
N PRO A 209 -16.99 7.59 -2.66
CA PRO A 209 -17.57 6.40 -3.27
C PRO A 209 -17.11 6.09 -4.70
N ALA A 210 -16.67 7.12 -5.46
CA ALA A 210 -16.16 6.91 -6.82
C ALA A 210 -14.77 6.28 -6.79
N LEU A 211 -13.91 6.68 -5.85
CA LEU A 211 -12.59 6.08 -5.64
C LEU A 211 -12.69 4.65 -5.11
N LEU A 212 -13.65 4.39 -4.21
CA LEU A 212 -13.95 3.05 -3.74
C LEU A 212 -14.32 2.13 -4.91
N ARG A 213 -15.20 2.55 -5.83
CA ARG A 213 -15.56 1.75 -7.02
C ARG A 213 -14.37 1.53 -7.96
N LEU A 214 -13.55 2.57 -8.17
CA LEU A 214 -12.35 2.46 -9.01
C LEU A 214 -11.36 1.46 -8.39
N PHE A 215 -11.17 1.52 -7.09
CA PHE A 215 -10.31 0.60 -6.35
C PHE A 215 -10.86 -0.85 -6.39
N GLY A 216 -12.15 -1.04 -6.13
CA GLY A 216 -12.81 -2.35 -6.23
C GLY A 216 -12.68 -2.94 -7.64
N GLY A 217 -12.81 -2.10 -8.68
CA GLY A 217 -12.56 -2.51 -10.06
C GLY A 217 -11.12 -2.95 -10.30
N LEU A 218 -10.12 -2.28 -9.70
CA LEU A 218 -8.70 -2.65 -9.84
C LEU A 218 -8.37 -3.95 -9.10
N VAL A 219 -8.92 -4.17 -7.91
CA VAL A 219 -8.78 -5.45 -7.19
C VAL A 219 -9.45 -6.57 -7.99
N GLY A 220 -10.64 -6.36 -8.52
CA GLY A 220 -11.33 -7.32 -9.39
C GLY A 220 -10.62 -7.55 -10.74
N ILE A 221 -9.95 -6.54 -11.30
CA ILE A 221 -9.12 -6.68 -12.50
C ILE A 221 -7.87 -7.52 -12.20
N ALA A 222 -7.22 -7.34 -11.06
CA ALA A 222 -6.09 -8.18 -10.64
C ALA A 222 -6.51 -9.65 -10.54
N ASP A 223 -7.69 -9.93 -9.99
CA ASP A 223 -8.27 -11.28 -9.96
C ASP A 223 -8.58 -11.82 -11.37
N ALA A 224 -9.10 -10.99 -12.27
CA ALA A 224 -9.39 -11.38 -13.65
C ALA A 224 -8.11 -11.70 -14.45
N PHE A 225 -7.02 -10.94 -14.27
CA PHE A 225 -5.73 -11.23 -14.90
C PHE A 225 -5.10 -12.52 -14.36
N THR A 226 -5.21 -12.78 -13.07
CA THR A 226 -4.72 -14.04 -12.47
C THR A 226 -5.54 -15.24 -12.89
N ALA A 227 -6.87 -15.10 -13.04
CA ALA A 227 -7.76 -16.13 -13.53
C ALA A 227 -7.50 -16.47 -15.02
N ASP A 228 -7.27 -15.45 -15.87
CA ASP A 228 -6.99 -15.64 -17.30
C ASP A 228 -5.60 -16.27 -17.53
N ALA A 229 -4.62 -15.96 -16.70
CA ALA A 229 -3.31 -16.62 -16.73
C ALA A 229 -3.35 -18.11 -16.35
N ARG A 230 -4.32 -18.51 -15.50
CA ARG A 230 -4.57 -19.93 -15.12
C ARG A 230 -5.47 -20.67 -16.12
N GLY A 231 -6.21 -19.97 -16.99
CA GLY A 231 -7.23 -20.51 -17.89
C GLY A 231 -6.77 -20.83 -19.31
N ARG A 232 -5.53 -20.50 -19.69
CA ARG A 232 -5.03 -20.76 -21.04
C ARG A 232 -3.99 -21.87 -21.08
N VAL A 233 -4.40 -23.06 -20.78
CA VAL A 233 -3.80 -24.30 -21.33
C VAL A 233 -4.96 -25.25 -21.63
N GLY A 234 -5.49 -25.12 -22.83
CA GLY A 234 -6.49 -25.99 -23.38
C GLY A 234 -6.58 -25.75 -24.87
#